data_422824bd32658439923f55e0036d85b1
#
_entry.id   422824bd32658439923f55e0036d85b1
#
_cell.length_a   1.000
_cell.length_b   1.000
_cell.length_c   1.000
_cell.angle_alpha   90.00
_cell.angle_beta   90.00
_cell.angle_gamma   90.00
#
_symmetry.space_group_name_H-M   'P 1'
#
loop_
_entity.id
_entity.type
_entity.pdbx_description
1 polymer ?
#
loop_
_entity_poly.entity_id
_entity_poly.type
_entity_poly.pdbx_seq_one_letter_code
_entity_poly.pdbx_strand_id
1 'polypeptide(L)'
;MEGDKPLYAEALVVREGRIEFVGSKKDAEARFKGKAKEVNLEGKTLLPAFMDAHSHYINSLLVANQCQIYAPPSGPGKDVESIIATLKEFVKERNIKDGELIMAYGYDDTVMPNGKLLNRDALDKAFPNNPVRVDHVSMHGCVLNSLALKKYGIDKNTKTPPGGVIVRKPGTQEPYGLIMETAFLPIMEKADAMTPEQEIAYTKAGQMLYAEAGITTAHEGASHISQIQTIKRATEAGANIIDVVAYPFITDVDKVLEEVPLDNWLKYTNKFKIGGVKITVDGSPQGRTAFFTTP
;
A
#
# COMPACT_ATOMS: atom_id res chain seq x y z
N MET A 1 26.30 3.36 -8.61
CA MET A 1 27.52 3.39 -7.76
C MET A 1 28.39 2.24 -8.24
N GLU A 2 29.38 2.56 -9.02
CA GLU A 2 30.29 1.57 -9.58
C GLU A 2 31.68 1.79 -8.93
N GLY A 3 32.34 0.70 -8.51
CA GLY A 3 33.64 0.71 -7.87
C GLY A 3 33.64 0.93 -6.35
N ASP A 4 34.84 0.89 -5.76
CA ASP A 4 35.07 0.86 -4.29
C ASP A 4 34.98 2.24 -3.62
N LYS A 5 34.86 3.31 -4.40
CA LYS A 5 34.80 4.69 -3.87
C LYS A 5 33.67 5.47 -4.54
N PRO A 6 32.95 6.30 -3.77
CA PRO A 6 31.93 7.16 -4.35
C PRO A 6 32.55 8.19 -5.28
N LEU A 7 31.98 8.36 -6.48
CA LEU A 7 32.31 9.42 -7.40
C LEU A 7 31.32 10.58 -7.19
N TYR A 8 31.85 11.78 -6.97
CA TYR A 8 31.06 12.99 -6.79
C TYR A 8 31.18 13.89 -8.01
N ALA A 9 30.05 14.51 -8.38
CA ALA A 9 30.02 15.59 -9.37
C ALA A 9 29.36 16.83 -8.75
N GLU A 10 29.72 18.02 -9.23
CA GLU A 10 29.19 19.29 -8.70
C GLU A 10 27.92 19.74 -9.43
N ALA A 11 27.70 19.23 -10.65
CA ALA A 11 26.56 19.60 -11.48
C ALA A 11 26.08 18.43 -12.35
N LEU A 12 24.76 18.44 -12.58
CA LEU A 12 24.07 17.54 -13.50
C LEU A 12 23.16 18.38 -14.38
N VAL A 13 23.15 18.10 -15.68
CA VAL A 13 22.23 18.75 -16.63
C VAL A 13 21.30 17.69 -17.25
N VAL A 14 20.01 17.99 -17.26
CA VAL A 14 18.95 17.13 -17.82
C VAL A 14 18.30 17.83 -18.99
N ARG A 15 18.11 17.13 -20.09
CA ARG A 15 17.30 17.57 -21.24
C ARG A 15 16.33 16.46 -21.62
N GLU A 16 15.06 16.82 -21.77
CA GLU A 16 13.99 15.89 -22.19
C GLU A 16 13.95 14.60 -21.36
N GLY A 17 14.14 14.72 -20.03
CA GLY A 17 14.14 13.58 -19.10
C GLY A 17 15.42 12.70 -19.15
N ARG A 18 16.44 13.10 -19.89
CA ARG A 18 17.72 12.36 -19.97
C ARG A 18 18.88 13.18 -19.41
N ILE A 19 19.80 12.51 -18.74
CA ILE A 19 21.04 13.13 -18.25
C ILE A 19 21.91 13.42 -19.47
N GLU A 20 22.20 14.72 -19.71
CA GLU A 20 23.04 15.20 -20.80
C GLU A 20 24.47 15.45 -20.36
N PHE A 21 24.66 15.83 -19.10
CA PHE A 21 25.98 16.13 -18.55
C PHE A 21 26.05 15.83 -17.06
N VAL A 22 27.18 15.32 -16.62
CA VAL A 22 27.53 15.17 -15.20
C VAL A 22 29.00 15.58 -15.08
N GLY A 23 29.32 16.49 -14.15
CA GLY A 23 30.70 16.94 -13.98
C GLY A 23 30.88 18.14 -13.07
N SER A 24 31.91 18.98 -13.34
CA SER A 24 32.18 20.17 -12.57
C SER A 24 31.12 21.27 -12.81
N LYS A 25 30.89 22.11 -11.80
CA LYS A 25 30.00 23.26 -11.92
C LYS A 25 30.52 24.21 -13.01
N LYS A 26 31.84 24.44 -13.06
CA LYS A 26 32.51 25.32 -14.05
C LYS A 26 32.21 24.88 -15.49
N ASP A 27 32.30 23.58 -15.79
CA ASP A 27 32.08 23.07 -17.13
C ASP A 27 30.57 23.10 -17.48
N ALA A 28 29.70 22.84 -16.52
CA ALA A 28 28.24 22.98 -16.69
C ALA A 28 27.86 24.43 -17.03
N GLU A 29 28.36 25.40 -16.28
CA GLU A 29 28.13 26.83 -16.55
C GLU A 29 28.67 27.26 -17.92
N ALA A 30 29.88 26.82 -18.29
CA ALA A 30 30.49 27.17 -19.58
C ALA A 30 29.65 26.69 -20.77
N ARG A 31 28.96 25.53 -20.64
CA ARG A 31 28.22 24.90 -21.73
C ARG A 31 26.74 25.29 -21.76
N PHE A 32 26.11 25.47 -20.59
CA PHE A 32 24.67 25.52 -20.44
C PHE A 32 24.14 26.81 -19.79
N LYS A 33 24.98 27.72 -19.31
CA LYS A 33 24.53 29.00 -18.71
C LYS A 33 23.63 29.78 -19.66
N GLY A 34 22.46 30.19 -19.14
CA GLY A 34 21.41 30.86 -19.92
C GLY A 34 20.62 29.99 -20.88
N LYS A 35 20.91 28.66 -20.94
CA LYS A 35 20.21 27.68 -21.77
C LYS A 35 19.43 26.67 -20.94
N ALA A 36 19.61 26.63 -19.63
CA ALA A 36 18.95 25.74 -18.70
C ALA A 36 18.46 26.52 -17.47
N LYS A 37 17.38 26.01 -16.85
CA LYS A 37 16.95 26.48 -15.54
C LYS A 37 17.91 25.93 -14.48
N GLU A 38 18.50 26.81 -13.71
CA GLU A 38 19.40 26.43 -12.63
C GLU A 38 18.58 26.14 -11.35
N VAL A 39 18.94 25.03 -10.68
CA VAL A 39 18.37 24.63 -9.40
C VAL A 39 19.54 24.44 -8.42
N ASN A 40 19.59 25.25 -7.37
CA ASN A 40 20.56 25.09 -6.29
C ASN A 40 20.04 24.03 -5.31
N LEU A 41 20.85 22.99 -5.07
CA LEU A 41 20.49 21.93 -4.13
C LEU A 41 20.78 22.29 -2.66
N GLU A 42 21.30 23.49 -2.39
CA GLU A 42 21.57 24.01 -1.01
C GLU A 42 22.36 23.02 -0.13
N GLY A 43 23.37 22.40 -0.73
CA GLY A 43 24.22 21.41 -0.04
C GLY A 43 23.64 20.01 0.06
N LYS A 44 22.43 19.77 -0.50
CA LYS A 44 21.85 18.43 -0.56
C LYS A 44 22.52 17.58 -1.64
N THR A 45 22.55 16.28 -1.42
CA THR A 45 23.09 15.32 -2.38
C THR A 45 21.98 14.78 -3.26
N LEU A 46 22.17 14.82 -4.58
CA LEU A 46 21.33 14.16 -5.56
C LEU A 46 21.87 12.76 -5.83
N LEU A 47 21.00 11.76 -5.73
CA LEU A 47 21.29 10.36 -6.05
C LEU A 47 20.39 9.87 -7.17
N PRO A 48 20.79 8.81 -7.92
CA PRO A 48 19.83 8.05 -8.73
C PRO A 48 18.68 7.57 -7.87
N ALA A 49 17.46 7.64 -8.40
CA ALA A 49 16.29 7.12 -7.71
C ALA A 49 16.35 5.58 -7.58
N PHE A 50 15.63 5.06 -6.59
CA PHE A 50 15.59 3.64 -6.34
C PHE A 50 14.52 2.96 -7.23
N MET A 51 14.78 1.69 -7.54
CA MET A 51 13.82 0.76 -8.12
C MET A 51 13.40 -0.22 -7.05
N ASP A 52 12.10 -0.39 -6.87
CA ASP A 52 11.56 -1.38 -5.96
C ASP A 52 11.79 -2.79 -6.51
N ALA A 53 12.47 -3.61 -5.72
CA ALA A 53 12.83 -4.96 -6.14
C ALA A 53 11.65 -5.94 -6.04
N HIS A 54 10.76 -5.76 -5.05
CA HIS A 54 9.57 -6.59 -4.85
C HIS A 54 8.62 -5.97 -3.82
N SER A 55 7.45 -5.54 -4.29
CA SER A 55 6.33 -5.15 -3.42
C SER A 55 4.98 -5.47 -4.07
N HIS A 56 3.90 -5.02 -3.45
CA HIS A 56 2.53 -5.11 -3.96
C HIS A 56 1.97 -3.69 -4.12
N TYR A 57 2.32 -3.07 -5.25
CA TYR A 57 1.98 -1.68 -5.56
C TYR A 57 0.49 -1.37 -5.39
N ILE A 58 -0.39 -2.29 -5.80
CA ILE A 58 -1.84 -2.11 -5.67
C ILE A 58 -2.27 -1.88 -4.20
N ASN A 59 -1.60 -2.51 -3.25
CA ASN A 59 -1.91 -2.32 -1.84
C ASN A 59 -1.59 -0.90 -1.37
N SER A 60 -0.60 -0.23 -1.97
CA SER A 60 -0.26 1.15 -1.64
C SER A 60 -1.38 2.14 -1.93
N LEU A 61 -2.22 1.85 -2.93
CA LEU A 61 -3.37 2.68 -3.27
C LEU A 61 -4.38 2.73 -2.13
N LEU A 62 -4.62 1.58 -1.51
CA LEU A 62 -5.51 1.48 -0.34
C LEU A 62 -4.85 2.09 0.90
N VAL A 63 -3.61 1.67 1.19
CA VAL A 63 -2.85 2.12 2.37
C VAL A 63 -2.70 3.64 2.42
N ALA A 64 -2.38 4.30 1.29
CA ALA A 64 -2.24 5.75 1.22
C ALA A 64 -3.53 6.53 1.57
N ASN A 65 -4.69 5.86 1.50
CA ASN A 65 -6.00 6.46 1.74
C ASN A 65 -6.67 5.98 3.03
N GLN A 66 -5.97 5.17 3.81
CA GLN A 66 -6.37 4.74 5.15
C GLN A 66 -5.62 5.53 6.22
N CYS A 67 -6.19 5.56 7.42
CA CYS A 67 -5.51 6.12 8.57
C CYS A 67 -4.30 5.25 8.95
N GLN A 68 -3.10 5.83 8.97
CA GLN A 68 -1.87 5.12 9.29
C GLN A 68 -1.67 5.08 10.81
N ILE A 69 -1.70 3.89 11.40
CA ILE A 69 -1.58 3.69 12.85
C ILE A 69 -0.49 2.70 13.23
N TYR A 70 0.59 2.67 12.44
CA TYR A 70 1.75 1.82 12.77
C TYR A 70 2.26 2.05 14.18
N ALA A 71 2.84 1.00 14.76
CA ALA A 71 3.57 1.09 16.01
C ALA A 71 4.83 1.96 15.89
N PRO A 72 5.28 2.60 16.97
CA PRO A 72 6.58 3.30 16.99
C PRO A 72 7.75 2.36 16.61
N PRO A 73 8.77 2.86 15.90
CA PRO A 73 8.99 4.25 15.52
C PRO A 73 8.28 4.68 14.22
N SER A 74 7.59 3.75 13.53
CA SER A 74 7.02 3.99 12.20
C SER A 74 5.71 4.80 12.22
N GLY A 75 5.05 4.90 13.37
CA GLY A 75 3.79 5.63 13.50
C GLY A 75 3.36 5.86 14.94
N PRO A 76 2.14 6.40 15.14
CA PRO A 76 1.64 6.84 16.44
C PRO A 76 0.98 5.74 17.29
N GLY A 77 0.76 4.54 16.76
CA GLY A 77 -0.07 3.49 17.35
C GLY A 77 0.56 2.73 18.50
N LYS A 78 0.93 3.43 19.58
CA LYS A 78 1.58 2.84 20.75
C LYS A 78 0.61 2.22 21.77
N ASP A 79 -0.66 2.61 21.74
CA ASP A 79 -1.73 2.17 22.65
C ASP A 79 -3.11 2.47 22.05
N VAL A 80 -4.18 1.97 22.66
CA VAL A 80 -5.56 2.16 22.19
C VAL A 80 -5.94 3.64 22.14
N GLU A 81 -5.50 4.42 23.11
CA GLU A 81 -5.80 5.85 23.21
C GLU A 81 -5.18 6.64 22.05
N SER A 82 -3.92 6.37 21.71
CA SER A 82 -3.23 7.01 20.59
C SER A 82 -3.85 6.61 19.25
N ILE A 83 -4.21 5.33 19.06
CA ILE A 83 -4.92 4.86 17.87
C ILE A 83 -6.24 5.63 17.69
N ILE A 84 -7.06 5.74 18.74
CA ILE A 84 -8.34 6.47 18.69
C ILE A 84 -8.12 7.95 18.41
N ALA A 85 -7.10 8.58 18.99
CA ALA A 85 -6.78 9.98 18.76
C ALA A 85 -6.43 10.21 17.27
N THR A 86 -5.55 9.36 16.71
CA THR A 86 -5.16 9.41 15.28
C THR A 86 -6.34 9.20 14.35
N LEU A 87 -7.22 8.24 14.65
CA LEU A 87 -8.45 8.03 13.88
C LEU A 87 -9.37 9.26 13.90
N LYS A 88 -9.52 9.93 15.03
CA LYS A 88 -10.33 11.16 15.15
C LYS A 88 -9.75 12.31 14.32
N GLU A 89 -8.44 12.47 14.33
CA GLU A 89 -7.75 13.46 13.53
C GLU A 89 -7.95 13.19 12.03
N PHE A 90 -7.74 11.95 11.61
CA PHE A 90 -7.97 11.50 10.24
C PHE A 90 -9.42 11.76 9.76
N VAL A 91 -10.43 11.43 10.59
CA VAL A 91 -11.84 11.69 10.27
C VAL A 91 -12.08 13.18 10.05
N LYS A 92 -11.49 14.05 10.88
CA LYS A 92 -11.58 15.49 10.75
C LYS A 92 -10.88 16.01 9.49
N GLU A 93 -9.64 15.58 9.23
CA GLU A 93 -8.86 15.99 8.06
C GLU A 93 -9.49 15.55 6.74
N ARG A 94 -10.01 14.34 6.69
CA ARG A 94 -10.68 13.78 5.50
C ARG A 94 -12.15 14.16 5.39
N ASN A 95 -12.70 14.88 6.39
CA ASN A 95 -14.11 15.30 6.45
C ASN A 95 -15.09 14.12 6.28
N ILE A 96 -14.75 12.97 6.89
CA ILE A 96 -15.57 11.75 6.83
C ILE A 96 -16.90 12.00 7.54
N LYS A 97 -18.01 11.72 6.87
CA LYS A 97 -19.36 11.96 7.36
C LYS A 97 -19.89 10.77 8.13
N ASP A 98 -20.94 11.03 8.94
CA ASP A 98 -21.68 9.98 9.64
C ASP A 98 -22.15 8.90 8.62
N GLY A 99 -21.98 7.63 8.97
CA GLY A 99 -22.30 6.49 8.12
C GLY A 99 -21.21 6.07 7.17
N GLU A 100 -20.22 6.92 6.86
CA GLU A 100 -19.08 6.53 6.01
C GLU A 100 -18.11 5.63 6.77
N LEU A 101 -17.50 4.67 6.05
CA LEU A 101 -16.54 3.73 6.61
C LEU A 101 -15.21 4.42 6.92
N ILE A 102 -14.77 4.32 8.17
CA ILE A 102 -13.41 4.70 8.59
C ILE A 102 -12.51 3.49 8.47
N MET A 103 -11.46 3.59 7.66
CA MET A 103 -10.46 2.53 7.48
C MET A 103 -9.10 2.97 8.02
N ALA A 104 -8.45 2.06 8.75
CA ALA A 104 -7.09 2.24 9.24
C ALA A 104 -6.25 1.00 8.98
N TYR A 105 -4.93 1.19 8.90
CA TYR A 105 -3.96 0.13 8.69
C TYR A 105 -2.76 0.29 9.62
N GLY A 106 -2.20 -0.85 10.05
CA GLY A 106 -0.97 -0.91 10.81
C GLY A 106 -1.16 -1.20 12.30
N TYR A 107 -2.35 -1.68 12.72
CA TYR A 107 -2.57 -2.15 14.09
C TYR A 107 -1.63 -3.33 14.41
N ASP A 108 -0.93 -3.22 15.52
CA ASP A 108 -0.04 -4.27 16.02
C ASP A 108 -0.40 -4.56 17.50
N ASP A 109 -0.98 -5.72 17.73
CA ASP A 109 -1.40 -6.17 19.05
C ASP A 109 -0.22 -6.51 19.96
N THR A 110 0.95 -6.83 19.38
CA THR A 110 2.15 -7.23 20.14
C THR A 110 2.79 -6.09 20.91
N VAL A 111 2.54 -4.84 20.50
CA VAL A 111 3.07 -3.63 21.16
C VAL A 111 2.09 -2.99 22.16
N MET A 112 0.88 -3.54 22.26
CA MET A 112 -0.14 -2.96 23.13
C MET A 112 0.22 -3.14 24.60
N PRO A 113 0.31 -2.04 25.39
CA PRO A 113 0.75 -2.10 26.77
C PRO A 113 -0.25 -2.89 27.65
N ASN A 114 0.30 -3.72 28.55
CA ASN A 114 -0.47 -4.49 29.55
C ASN A 114 -1.55 -5.40 28.91
N GLY A 115 -1.40 -5.80 27.64
CA GLY A 115 -2.38 -6.63 26.95
C GLY A 115 -3.74 -5.94 26.72
N LYS A 116 -3.80 -4.61 26.80
CA LYS A 116 -5.03 -3.84 26.55
C LYS A 116 -5.23 -3.67 25.04
N LEU A 117 -5.88 -4.65 24.44
CA LEU A 117 -6.08 -4.69 22.98
C LEU A 117 -7.19 -3.75 22.52
N LEU A 118 -7.04 -3.25 21.28
CA LEU A 118 -8.12 -2.56 20.59
C LEU A 118 -9.31 -3.52 20.42
N ASN A 119 -10.52 -3.02 20.67
CA ASN A 119 -11.73 -3.84 20.61
C ASN A 119 -12.95 -3.04 20.18
N ARG A 120 -14.06 -3.75 19.94
CA ARG A 120 -15.34 -3.18 19.52
C ARG A 120 -15.80 -2.03 20.41
N ASP A 121 -15.77 -2.22 21.74
CA ASP A 121 -16.35 -1.25 22.69
C ASP A 121 -15.59 0.07 22.72
N ALA A 122 -14.25 0.01 22.57
CA ALA A 122 -13.41 1.20 22.45
C ALA A 122 -13.72 1.99 21.16
N LEU A 123 -13.90 1.28 20.05
CA LEU A 123 -14.24 1.89 18.77
C LEU A 123 -15.68 2.42 18.74
N ASP A 124 -16.66 1.70 19.29
CA ASP A 124 -18.07 2.14 19.40
C ASP A 124 -18.19 3.45 20.21
N LYS A 125 -17.47 3.52 21.33
CA LYS A 125 -17.42 4.73 22.17
C LYS A 125 -16.85 5.93 21.42
N ALA A 126 -15.83 5.70 20.59
CA ALA A 126 -15.14 6.76 19.88
C ALA A 126 -15.87 7.22 18.60
N PHE A 127 -16.55 6.29 17.91
CA PHE A 127 -17.18 6.47 16.59
C PHE A 127 -18.58 5.84 16.57
N PRO A 128 -19.55 6.42 17.31
CA PRO A 128 -20.89 5.84 17.44
C PRO A 128 -21.70 5.85 16.13
N ASN A 129 -21.36 6.74 15.19
CA ASN A 129 -22.11 6.95 13.96
C ASN A 129 -21.40 6.40 12.71
N ASN A 130 -20.18 5.88 12.83
CA ASN A 130 -19.41 5.40 11.68
C ASN A 130 -19.05 3.93 11.82
N PRO A 131 -19.16 3.12 10.78
CA PRO A 131 -18.47 1.83 10.74
C PRO A 131 -16.96 2.07 10.75
N VAL A 132 -16.23 1.30 11.58
CA VAL A 132 -14.76 1.39 11.70
C VAL A 132 -14.15 0.03 11.46
N ARG A 133 -13.16 -0.02 10.56
CA ARG A 133 -12.31 -1.16 10.29
C ARG A 133 -10.85 -0.77 10.49
N VAL A 134 -10.16 -1.48 11.36
CA VAL A 134 -8.75 -1.28 11.66
C VAL A 134 -8.00 -2.55 11.29
N ASP A 135 -7.28 -2.51 10.16
CA ASP A 135 -6.56 -3.67 9.65
C ASP A 135 -5.24 -3.89 10.40
N HIS A 136 -4.94 -5.14 10.69
CA HIS A 136 -3.72 -5.55 11.36
C HIS A 136 -2.51 -5.40 10.42
N VAL A 137 -1.35 -5.07 10.98
CA VAL A 137 -0.10 -4.86 10.23
C VAL A 137 0.31 -6.07 9.38
N SER A 138 -0.03 -7.28 9.83
CA SER A 138 0.22 -8.53 9.08
C SER A 138 -0.71 -8.75 7.89
N MET A 139 -1.77 -7.99 7.73
CA MET A 139 -2.87 -8.21 6.77
C MET A 139 -3.63 -9.54 6.97
N HIS A 140 -3.52 -10.18 8.14
CA HIS A 140 -4.22 -11.43 8.48
C HIS A 140 -5.46 -11.22 9.34
N GLY A 141 -5.88 -9.98 9.59
CA GLY A 141 -7.05 -9.70 10.39
C GLY A 141 -7.38 -8.22 10.50
N CYS A 142 -8.49 -7.94 11.17
CA CYS A 142 -8.92 -6.58 11.48
C CYS A 142 -9.67 -6.52 12.80
N VAL A 143 -9.79 -5.30 13.35
CA VAL A 143 -10.71 -5.00 14.46
C VAL A 143 -11.86 -4.15 13.91
N LEU A 144 -13.09 -4.59 14.20
CA LEU A 144 -14.32 -3.98 13.74
C LEU A 144 -15.13 -3.43 14.93
N ASN A 145 -15.76 -2.27 14.75
CA ASN A 145 -16.80 -1.80 15.65
C ASN A 145 -18.17 -2.42 15.34
N SER A 146 -19.20 -2.13 16.12
CA SER A 146 -20.55 -2.71 15.94
C SER A 146 -21.15 -2.39 14.57
N LEU A 147 -20.97 -1.18 14.06
CA LEU A 147 -21.50 -0.80 12.75
C LEU A 147 -20.77 -1.51 11.61
N ALA A 148 -19.46 -1.71 11.72
CA ALA A 148 -18.69 -2.47 10.74
C ALA A 148 -19.02 -3.97 10.80
N LEU A 149 -19.16 -4.57 11.99
CA LEU A 149 -19.63 -5.95 12.13
C LEU A 149 -20.98 -6.14 11.43
N LYS A 150 -21.92 -5.20 11.63
CA LYS A 150 -23.21 -5.20 10.94
C LYS A 150 -23.07 -5.08 9.41
N LYS A 151 -22.20 -4.15 8.93
CA LYS A 151 -21.91 -3.96 7.50
C LYS A 151 -21.41 -5.25 6.85
N TYR A 152 -20.53 -5.98 7.53
CA TYR A 152 -19.98 -7.24 7.02
C TYR A 152 -20.82 -8.48 7.30
N GLY A 153 -21.94 -8.34 8.04
CA GLY A 153 -22.88 -9.43 8.35
C GLY A 153 -22.35 -10.40 9.41
N ILE A 154 -21.55 -9.89 10.35
CA ILE A 154 -20.99 -10.69 11.45
C ILE A 154 -21.73 -10.39 12.75
N ASP A 155 -22.32 -11.41 13.35
CA ASP A 155 -23.11 -11.33 14.58
C ASP A 155 -22.82 -12.48 15.54
N LYS A 156 -23.61 -12.58 16.62
CA LYS A 156 -23.52 -13.66 17.61
C LYS A 156 -23.80 -15.06 17.03
N ASN A 157 -24.51 -15.15 15.91
CA ASN A 157 -24.89 -16.42 15.27
C ASN A 157 -23.86 -16.83 14.19
N THR A 158 -22.96 -15.93 13.79
CA THR A 158 -21.93 -16.21 12.79
C THR A 158 -20.99 -17.29 13.31
N LYS A 159 -20.91 -18.41 12.61
CA LYS A 159 -19.99 -19.50 12.95
C LYS A 159 -18.56 -19.10 12.61
N THR A 160 -17.62 -19.41 13.50
CA THR A 160 -16.20 -19.26 13.20
C THR A 160 -15.80 -20.31 12.14
N PRO A 161 -15.30 -19.92 10.95
CA PRO A 161 -14.89 -20.87 9.94
C PRO A 161 -13.65 -21.67 10.36
N PRO A 162 -13.41 -22.85 9.81
CA PRO A 162 -12.17 -23.60 10.04
C PRO A 162 -10.94 -22.75 9.71
N GLY A 163 -9.95 -22.73 10.62
CA GLY A 163 -8.74 -21.91 10.49
C GLY A 163 -8.97 -20.39 10.68
N GLY A 164 -10.18 -19.95 11.01
CA GLY A 164 -10.49 -18.56 11.29
C GLY A 164 -10.61 -18.26 12.78
N VAL A 165 -10.61 -16.96 13.11
CA VAL A 165 -10.82 -16.45 14.46
C VAL A 165 -11.88 -15.37 14.45
N ILE A 166 -12.89 -15.49 15.29
CA ILE A 166 -13.84 -14.44 15.67
C ILE A 166 -13.77 -14.33 17.19
N VAL A 167 -13.03 -13.33 17.69
CA VAL A 167 -12.93 -13.12 19.13
C VAL A 167 -14.26 -12.66 19.68
N ARG A 168 -14.70 -13.27 20.79
CA ARG A 168 -15.99 -13.01 21.42
C ARG A 168 -15.82 -12.40 22.80
N LYS A 169 -16.82 -11.64 23.25
CA LYS A 169 -16.85 -11.14 24.63
C LYS A 169 -16.88 -12.30 25.62
N PRO A 170 -16.12 -12.23 26.70
CA PRO A 170 -16.08 -13.30 27.71
C PRO A 170 -17.47 -13.74 28.14
N GLY A 171 -17.71 -15.06 28.15
CA GLY A 171 -18.97 -15.66 28.55
C GLY A 171 -20.16 -15.47 27.59
N THR A 172 -19.91 -14.94 26.39
CA THR A 172 -20.98 -14.69 25.39
C THR A 172 -20.59 -15.18 24.01
N GLN A 173 -21.55 -15.14 23.05
CA GLN A 173 -21.30 -15.34 21.62
C GLN A 173 -21.14 -14.02 20.85
N GLU A 174 -21.20 -12.86 21.52
CA GLU A 174 -21.08 -11.56 20.88
C GLU A 174 -19.66 -11.33 20.36
N PRO A 175 -19.47 -10.99 19.05
CA PRO A 175 -18.15 -10.63 18.52
C PRO A 175 -17.56 -9.44 19.27
N TYR A 176 -16.28 -9.51 19.63
CA TYR A 176 -15.59 -8.45 20.35
C TYR A 176 -14.75 -7.53 19.45
N GLY A 177 -14.82 -7.77 18.15
CA GLY A 177 -14.25 -6.91 17.12
C GLY A 177 -13.09 -7.54 16.36
N LEU A 178 -12.20 -8.30 17.00
CA LEU A 178 -11.06 -8.93 16.31
C LEU A 178 -11.52 -10.14 15.49
N ILE A 179 -11.21 -10.07 14.20
CA ILE A 179 -11.51 -11.10 13.18
C ILE A 179 -10.19 -11.43 12.48
N MET A 180 -9.82 -12.70 12.35
CA MET A 180 -8.54 -13.10 11.77
C MET A 180 -8.67 -14.32 10.84
N GLU A 181 -7.63 -14.49 10.00
CA GLU A 181 -7.40 -15.62 9.11
C GLU A 181 -8.58 -15.86 8.16
N THR A 182 -9.05 -17.10 8.02
CA THR A 182 -10.15 -17.44 7.10
C THR A 182 -11.46 -16.71 7.42
N ALA A 183 -11.65 -16.20 8.63
CA ALA A 183 -12.79 -15.36 8.98
C ALA A 183 -12.65 -13.92 8.44
N PHE A 184 -11.43 -13.46 8.15
CA PHE A 184 -11.13 -12.14 7.60
C PHE A 184 -11.29 -12.07 6.07
N LEU A 185 -11.08 -13.18 5.35
CA LEU A 185 -11.12 -13.19 3.88
C LEU A 185 -12.43 -12.62 3.29
N PRO A 186 -13.64 -12.98 3.79
CA PRO A 186 -14.89 -12.41 3.27
C PRO A 186 -15.03 -10.90 3.50
N ILE A 187 -14.32 -10.34 4.50
CA ILE A 187 -14.29 -8.89 4.76
C ILE A 187 -13.42 -8.20 3.71
N MET A 188 -12.30 -8.81 3.33
CA MET A 188 -11.43 -8.30 2.26
C MET A 188 -12.15 -8.30 0.91
N GLU A 189 -12.87 -9.38 0.58
CA GLU A 189 -13.61 -9.52 -0.67
C GLU A 189 -14.79 -8.55 -0.82
N LYS A 190 -15.36 -8.10 0.32
CA LYS A 190 -16.45 -7.12 0.36
C LYS A 190 -15.98 -5.67 0.38
N ALA A 191 -14.73 -5.39 0.04
CA ALA A 191 -14.28 -4.01 -0.14
C ALA A 191 -15.14 -3.35 -1.23
N ASP A 192 -15.67 -2.15 -0.92
CA ASP A 192 -16.45 -1.38 -1.90
C ASP A 192 -15.55 -1.09 -3.12
N ALA A 193 -16.06 -1.36 -4.32
CA ALA A 193 -15.34 -1.04 -5.55
C ALA A 193 -15.07 0.47 -5.62
N MET A 194 -13.85 0.85 -5.96
CA MET A 194 -13.50 2.25 -6.16
C MET A 194 -14.21 2.81 -7.40
N THR A 195 -14.67 4.07 -7.32
CA THR A 195 -15.09 4.78 -8.54
C THR A 195 -13.86 5.13 -9.40
N PRO A 196 -14.02 5.39 -10.70
CA PRO A 196 -12.89 5.80 -11.55
C PRO A 196 -12.13 7.01 -11.02
N GLU A 197 -12.83 7.99 -10.44
CA GLU A 197 -12.23 9.18 -9.83
C GLU A 197 -11.41 8.81 -8.57
N GLN A 198 -11.92 7.89 -7.76
CA GLN A 198 -11.20 7.37 -6.60
C GLN A 198 -9.97 6.58 -7.04
N GLU A 199 -10.06 5.74 -8.07
CA GLU A 199 -8.89 5.00 -8.61
C GLU A 199 -7.76 5.96 -9.01
N ILE A 200 -8.08 7.06 -9.69
CA ILE A 200 -7.10 8.07 -10.09
C ILE A 200 -6.48 8.77 -8.88
N ALA A 201 -7.31 9.21 -7.94
CA ALA A 201 -6.85 9.87 -6.72
C ALA A 201 -5.97 8.93 -5.87
N TYR A 202 -6.41 7.68 -5.71
CA TYR A 202 -5.70 6.64 -4.94
C TYR A 202 -4.39 6.25 -5.60
N THR A 203 -4.35 6.16 -6.93
CA THR A 203 -3.13 5.94 -7.70
C THR A 203 -2.09 7.01 -7.39
N LYS A 204 -2.45 8.29 -7.47
CA LYS A 204 -1.52 9.39 -7.15
C LYS A 204 -1.03 9.33 -5.72
N ALA A 205 -1.93 9.11 -4.75
CA ALA A 205 -1.57 9.01 -3.34
C ALA A 205 -0.66 7.80 -3.05
N GLY A 206 -0.97 6.63 -3.61
CA GLY A 206 -0.14 5.42 -3.46
C GLY A 206 1.25 5.59 -4.05
N GLN A 207 1.36 6.23 -5.22
CA GLN A 207 2.66 6.51 -5.85
C GLN A 207 3.48 7.53 -5.07
N MET A 208 2.84 8.45 -4.34
CA MET A 208 3.57 9.38 -3.48
C MET A 208 4.29 8.68 -2.34
N LEU A 209 3.74 7.58 -1.78
CA LEU A 209 4.44 6.79 -0.77
C LEU A 209 5.78 6.24 -1.29
N TYR A 210 5.82 5.79 -2.54
CA TYR A 210 7.06 5.36 -3.18
C TYR A 210 8.01 6.55 -3.44
N ALA A 211 7.48 7.63 -4.00
CA ALA A 211 8.27 8.81 -4.34
C ALA A 211 8.92 9.47 -3.11
N GLU A 212 8.22 9.53 -1.98
CA GLU A 212 8.74 10.03 -0.69
C GLU A 212 9.89 9.17 -0.17
N ALA A 213 9.90 7.87 -0.47
CA ALA A 213 11.01 6.97 -0.18
C ALA A 213 12.14 7.01 -1.24
N GLY A 214 12.04 7.88 -2.25
CA GLY A 214 13.03 7.99 -3.33
C GLY A 214 12.90 6.92 -4.41
N ILE A 215 11.79 6.17 -4.44
CA ILE A 215 11.52 5.11 -5.41
C ILE A 215 10.72 5.70 -6.58
N THR A 216 11.22 5.52 -7.81
CA THR A 216 10.57 5.97 -9.05
C THR A 216 10.14 4.84 -9.99
N THR A 217 10.40 3.61 -9.60
CA THR A 217 9.86 2.40 -10.26
C THR A 217 9.29 1.48 -9.20
N ALA A 218 7.96 1.36 -9.16
CA ALA A 218 7.25 0.47 -8.25
C ALA A 218 7.06 -0.91 -8.86
N HIS A 219 7.09 -1.94 -8.02
CA HIS A 219 6.86 -3.32 -8.39
C HIS A 219 5.46 -3.78 -7.93
N GLU A 220 4.67 -4.33 -8.84
CA GLU A 220 3.44 -5.07 -8.50
C GLU A 220 3.70 -6.55 -8.72
N GLY A 221 4.05 -7.23 -7.66
CA GLY A 221 4.61 -8.59 -7.69
C GLY A 221 3.59 -9.72 -7.83
N ALA A 222 2.28 -9.44 -7.77
CA ALA A 222 1.26 -10.49 -7.81
C ALA A 222 -0.12 -9.91 -8.14
N SER A 223 -0.41 -9.72 -9.43
CA SER A 223 -1.66 -9.07 -9.87
C SER A 223 -2.67 -10.06 -10.41
N HIS A 224 -3.92 -9.95 -9.96
CA HIS A 224 -5.07 -10.49 -10.68
C HIS A 224 -5.51 -9.55 -11.81
N ILE A 225 -6.34 -10.06 -12.72
CA ILE A 225 -6.81 -9.27 -13.88
C ILE A 225 -7.47 -7.95 -13.48
N SER A 226 -8.27 -7.92 -12.42
CA SER A 226 -8.92 -6.69 -11.93
C SER A 226 -7.91 -5.61 -11.51
N GLN A 227 -6.77 -6.01 -10.94
CA GLN A 227 -5.70 -5.11 -10.53
C GLN A 227 -4.94 -4.56 -11.74
N ILE A 228 -4.67 -5.41 -12.75
CA ILE A 228 -4.11 -4.97 -14.03
C ILE A 228 -5.03 -3.94 -14.71
N GLN A 229 -6.34 -4.18 -14.71
CA GLN A 229 -7.32 -3.24 -15.26
C GLN A 229 -7.33 -1.91 -14.50
N THR A 230 -7.22 -1.92 -13.17
CA THR A 230 -7.09 -0.69 -12.37
C THR A 230 -5.83 0.10 -12.75
N ILE A 231 -4.66 -0.56 -12.83
CA ILE A 231 -3.42 0.09 -13.26
C ILE A 231 -3.54 0.64 -14.68
N LYS A 232 -4.15 -0.11 -15.59
CA LYS A 232 -4.36 0.29 -17.00
C LYS A 232 -5.24 1.54 -17.08
N ARG A 233 -6.40 1.57 -16.40
CA ARG A 233 -7.28 2.75 -16.37
C ARG A 233 -6.56 3.99 -15.84
N ALA A 234 -5.81 3.84 -14.74
CA ALA A 234 -5.01 4.94 -14.19
C ALA A 234 -3.92 5.43 -15.16
N THR A 235 -3.30 4.49 -15.90
CA THR A 235 -2.30 4.76 -16.94
C THR A 235 -2.90 5.55 -18.10
N GLU A 236 -4.06 5.13 -18.61
CA GLU A 236 -4.79 5.78 -19.70
C GLU A 236 -5.27 7.18 -19.29
N ALA A 237 -5.64 7.36 -18.04
CA ALA A 237 -5.99 8.66 -17.46
C ALA A 237 -4.78 9.58 -17.19
N GLY A 238 -3.54 9.12 -17.45
CA GLY A 238 -2.33 9.89 -17.19
C GLY A 238 -2.04 10.12 -15.70
N ALA A 239 -2.52 9.24 -14.82
CA ALA A 239 -2.37 9.39 -13.38
C ALA A 239 -0.99 8.99 -12.86
N ASN A 240 -0.20 8.24 -13.64
CA ASN A 240 1.10 7.73 -13.21
C ASN A 240 2.16 8.84 -13.10
N ILE A 241 2.72 9.02 -11.91
CA ILE A 241 3.86 9.93 -11.63
C ILE A 241 5.20 9.18 -11.60
N ILE A 242 5.18 7.88 -11.24
CA ILE A 242 6.33 6.97 -11.27
C ILE A 242 6.07 5.82 -12.23
N ASP A 243 7.11 5.05 -12.56
CA ASP A 243 6.97 3.85 -13.37
C ASP A 243 6.39 2.70 -12.54
N VAL A 244 5.51 1.88 -13.15
CA VAL A 244 4.91 0.68 -12.54
C VAL A 244 5.22 -0.54 -13.39
N VAL A 245 5.77 -1.58 -12.77
CA VAL A 245 6.07 -2.87 -13.41
C VAL A 245 5.24 -3.95 -12.75
N ALA A 246 4.28 -4.53 -13.48
CA ALA A 246 3.38 -5.54 -12.95
C ALA A 246 3.71 -6.95 -13.43
N TYR A 247 3.45 -7.91 -12.54
CA TYR A 247 3.63 -9.35 -12.76
C TYR A 247 2.31 -10.06 -12.46
N PRO A 248 1.45 -10.28 -13.46
CA PRO A 248 0.21 -11.01 -13.27
C PRO A 248 0.47 -12.46 -12.84
N PHE A 249 -0.46 -13.01 -12.05
CA PHE A 249 -0.46 -14.44 -11.75
C PHE A 249 -0.58 -15.27 -13.02
N ILE A 250 0.11 -16.40 -13.06
CA ILE A 250 0.08 -17.35 -14.19
C ILE A 250 -1.37 -17.79 -14.52
N THR A 251 -2.23 -17.87 -13.53
CA THR A 251 -3.66 -18.23 -13.69
C THR A 251 -4.50 -17.16 -14.39
N ASP A 252 -4.02 -15.93 -14.45
CA ASP A 252 -4.71 -14.80 -15.08
C ASP A 252 -4.11 -14.39 -16.43
N VAL A 253 -3.01 -15.04 -16.85
CA VAL A 253 -2.23 -14.62 -18.03
C VAL A 253 -3.07 -14.53 -19.29
N ASP A 254 -3.94 -15.50 -19.56
CA ASP A 254 -4.77 -15.50 -20.78
C ASP A 254 -5.67 -14.24 -20.84
N LYS A 255 -6.31 -13.89 -19.73
CA LYS A 255 -7.13 -12.67 -19.62
C LYS A 255 -6.28 -11.40 -19.73
N VAL A 256 -5.07 -11.42 -19.18
CA VAL A 256 -4.15 -10.28 -19.27
C VAL A 256 -3.67 -10.07 -20.70
N LEU A 257 -3.46 -11.14 -21.48
CA LEU A 257 -3.10 -11.06 -22.90
C LEU A 257 -4.20 -10.44 -23.76
N GLU A 258 -5.48 -10.63 -23.40
CA GLU A 258 -6.62 -9.94 -24.04
C GLU A 258 -6.57 -8.42 -23.80
N GLU A 259 -6.16 -7.99 -22.60
CA GLU A 259 -6.07 -6.57 -22.21
C GLU A 259 -4.77 -5.89 -22.67
N VAL A 260 -3.65 -6.61 -22.61
CA VAL A 260 -2.31 -6.15 -22.95
C VAL A 260 -1.65 -7.22 -23.80
N PRO A 261 -1.69 -7.10 -25.12
CA PRO A 261 -1.07 -8.08 -26.03
C PRO A 261 0.42 -8.30 -25.76
N LEU A 262 0.90 -9.52 -25.97
CA LEU A 262 2.28 -9.93 -25.67
C LEU A 262 3.35 -9.01 -26.28
N ASP A 263 3.11 -8.52 -27.49
CA ASP A 263 4.01 -7.59 -28.18
C ASP A 263 4.24 -6.27 -27.43
N ASN A 264 3.34 -5.93 -26.50
CA ASN A 264 3.44 -4.75 -25.64
C ASN A 264 4.08 -5.04 -24.28
N TRP A 265 4.33 -6.31 -23.95
CA TRP A 265 5.03 -6.65 -22.72
C TRP A 265 6.48 -6.16 -22.77
N LEU A 266 7.07 -5.90 -21.60
CA LEU A 266 8.41 -5.34 -21.43
C LEU A 266 8.60 -3.91 -22.01
N LYS A 267 7.57 -3.34 -22.59
CA LYS A 267 7.57 -1.97 -23.13
C LYS A 267 6.73 -1.06 -22.28
N TYR A 268 7.27 0.10 -21.92
CA TYR A 268 6.49 1.10 -21.18
C TYR A 268 5.48 1.81 -22.09
N THR A 269 4.25 1.90 -21.61
CA THR A 269 3.21 2.79 -22.13
C THR A 269 2.76 3.67 -20.97
N ASN A 270 2.96 4.98 -21.07
CA ASN A 270 2.60 5.94 -20.02
C ASN A 270 3.03 5.50 -18.61
N LYS A 271 4.31 5.07 -18.47
CA LYS A 271 4.91 4.62 -17.19
C LYS A 271 4.41 3.28 -16.65
N PHE A 272 3.68 2.50 -17.42
CA PHE A 272 3.25 1.15 -17.05
C PHE A 272 3.79 0.12 -18.03
N LYS A 273 4.19 -1.06 -17.53
CA LYS A 273 4.47 -2.25 -18.32
C LYS A 273 4.17 -3.53 -17.57
N ILE A 274 3.90 -4.60 -18.32
CA ILE A 274 3.98 -5.98 -17.81
C ILE A 274 5.45 -6.41 -17.88
N GLY A 275 6.00 -6.82 -16.72
CA GLY A 275 7.41 -7.20 -16.57
C GLY A 275 7.69 -8.71 -16.70
N GLY A 276 6.65 -9.52 -16.61
CA GLY A 276 6.74 -10.98 -16.62
C GLY A 276 5.51 -11.59 -15.97
N VAL A 277 5.65 -12.79 -15.41
CA VAL A 277 4.55 -13.56 -14.80
C VAL A 277 4.92 -13.95 -13.37
N LYS A 278 3.95 -13.88 -12.45
CA LYS A 278 4.07 -14.40 -11.09
C LYS A 278 3.66 -15.86 -11.03
N ILE A 279 4.56 -16.70 -10.52
CA ILE A 279 4.29 -18.11 -10.20
C ILE A 279 4.54 -18.31 -8.72
N THR A 280 3.57 -18.84 -8.00
CA THR A 280 3.74 -19.30 -6.62
C THR A 280 4.05 -20.79 -6.66
N VAL A 281 5.26 -21.14 -6.26
CA VAL A 281 5.74 -22.54 -6.31
C VAL A 281 5.31 -23.30 -5.06
N ASP A 282 5.38 -22.62 -3.90
CA ASP A 282 5.03 -23.19 -2.59
C ASP A 282 4.51 -22.11 -1.64
N GLY A 283 4.64 -22.31 -0.33
CA GLY A 283 4.17 -21.40 0.69
C GLY A 283 5.23 -20.40 1.19
N SER A 284 4.98 -19.85 2.37
CA SER A 284 5.81 -18.84 3.05
C SER A 284 6.72 -19.46 4.11
N PRO A 285 8.02 -19.14 4.15
CA PRO A 285 8.91 -19.53 5.25
C PRO A 285 8.41 -19.02 6.61
N GLN A 286 7.97 -17.76 6.68
CA GLN A 286 7.45 -17.14 7.91
C GLN A 286 6.12 -17.78 8.35
N GLY A 287 5.27 -18.14 7.40
CA GLY A 287 4.01 -18.86 7.63
C GLY A 287 4.18 -20.34 7.89
N ARG A 288 5.41 -20.88 7.82
CA ARG A 288 5.73 -22.32 7.94
C ARG A 288 4.96 -23.20 6.95
N THR A 289 4.68 -22.67 5.78
CA THR A 289 3.96 -23.34 4.68
C THR A 289 4.85 -23.55 3.46
N ALA A 290 6.08 -23.03 3.47
CA ALA A 290 7.07 -23.30 2.43
C ALA A 290 7.59 -24.76 2.53
N PHE A 291 7.87 -25.36 1.39
CA PHE A 291 8.45 -26.70 1.30
C PHE A 291 9.97 -26.60 1.26
N PHE A 292 10.63 -27.11 2.31
CA PHE A 292 12.09 -27.18 2.40
C PHE A 292 12.57 -28.62 2.25
N THR A 293 13.76 -28.81 1.67
CA THR A 293 14.42 -30.11 1.59
C THR A 293 14.90 -30.61 2.97
N THR A 294 15.06 -29.68 3.92
CA THR A 294 15.35 -29.97 5.32
C THR A 294 14.29 -29.28 6.17
N PRO A 295 13.53 -30.03 6.99
CA PRO A 295 12.47 -29.46 7.84
C PRO A 295 13.00 -28.48 8.88
#